data_1ea083ec3df0dd742ac6eb999d90824b
#
_entry.id   1ea083ec3df0dd742ac6eb999d90824b
#
_cell.length_a   1.000
_cell.length_b   1.000
_cell.length_c   1.000
_cell.angle_alpha   90.00
_cell.angle_beta   90.00
_cell.angle_gamma   90.00
#
_symmetry.space_group_name_H-M   'P 1'
#
loop_
_entity.id
_entity.type
_entity.pdbx_description
1 polymer ?
#
loop_
_entity_poly.entity_id
_entity_poly.type
_entity_poly.pdbx_seq_one_letter_code
_entity_poly.pdbx_strand_id
1 'polypeptide(L)'
;MSNSAPQPRLSSLQSLGSRNLQIVSTLLATLLACIVLLTLLGHKPLTNWDEGIYAEISREMLSSNPLVPHWNYQPWFEKPPLMPWITAIFFRFFGINEFWARAGSAFSGVAIIALLHGWLIGKRDALAAWLSTLILLSTFGFLHICRVGEMDVLLSLGCCVALCGLTAIQDHKFNGWYLFWAGLAIALMTKGAACIVLILTALVFSALERWNTKHLGKTFWLGFLLFLLAVLPWHLYMIYRFGDSFLSDYLGFHVVARATHQIEDHVTHWWYYLWVLIISAAPFALLYPFAVSESLRRKQFRAWSVFALVVVGFFTVIQTRLPHYIAPAYPAFAVITSIFLSNRLRALQEERHWPPKTFWIRATLLISAACVASALLTSGARRRLHQAKVGPDIVTAEKESIQLLREVFRHPQPVQGPLLVWWEGNARSIATSIFYSRRPVQQINLEPLPAGVPTDKYLFQPETLDDALSSGPHLILLDRYLIGQIPPEFSYHQLLAGRSMEVGVIAHR
;
A
#
# COMPACT_ATOMS: atom_id res chain seq x y z
N MET A 1 70.71 -1.20 9.80
CA MET A 1 69.51 -1.76 10.53
C MET A 1 68.62 -0.60 10.86
N SER A 2 67.63 -0.34 10.00
CA SER A 2 66.60 0.67 10.23
C SER A 2 65.27 -0.07 10.54
N ASN A 3 64.91 -0.03 11.83
CA ASN A 3 63.64 -0.52 12.31
C ASN A 3 62.52 0.44 11.86
N SER A 4 61.79 0.07 10.83
CA SER A 4 60.49 0.71 10.51
C SER A 4 59.43 0.09 11.39
N ALA A 5 58.95 0.84 12.38
CA ALA A 5 57.80 0.48 13.20
C ALA A 5 56.51 0.39 12.35
N PRO A 6 55.58 -0.52 12.65
CA PRO A 6 54.36 -0.68 11.89
C PRO A 6 53.40 0.46 12.19
N GLN A 7 53.01 1.23 11.17
CA GLN A 7 51.83 2.12 11.21
C GLN A 7 50.60 1.34 10.82
N PRO A 8 49.80 0.88 11.76
CA PRO A 8 48.42 0.53 11.41
C PRO A 8 47.40 0.72 12.55
N ARG A 9 47.08 1.92 12.98
CA ARG A 9 45.91 2.10 13.88
C ARG A 9 45.01 3.31 13.53
N LEU A 10 45.50 4.28 12.77
CA LEU A 10 44.70 5.46 12.43
C LEU A 10 43.62 5.18 11.37
N SER A 11 43.86 4.27 10.42
CA SER A 11 42.89 3.91 9.38
C SER A 11 41.71 3.13 9.93
N SER A 12 41.89 2.28 10.94
CA SER A 12 40.82 1.50 11.56
C SER A 12 39.89 2.36 12.44
N LEU A 13 40.45 3.32 13.17
CA LEU A 13 39.64 4.25 13.98
C LEU A 13 38.85 5.23 13.13
N GLN A 14 39.40 5.71 12.01
CA GLN A 14 38.68 6.55 11.06
C GLN A 14 37.55 5.77 10.35
N SER A 15 37.77 4.50 10.02
CA SER A 15 36.73 3.64 9.43
C SER A 15 35.60 3.31 10.41
N LEU A 16 35.93 3.08 11.69
CA LEU A 16 34.95 2.87 12.76
C LEU A 16 34.10 4.12 13.03
N GLY A 17 34.75 5.31 13.09
CA GLY A 17 34.05 6.58 13.25
C GLY A 17 33.08 6.87 12.09
N SER A 18 33.50 6.59 10.85
CA SER A 18 32.66 6.77 9.68
C SER A 18 31.45 5.80 9.67
N ARG A 19 31.65 4.55 10.09
CA ARG A 19 30.57 3.53 10.17
C ARG A 19 29.54 3.89 11.24
N ASN A 20 29.98 4.32 12.41
CA ASN A 20 29.07 4.76 13.47
C ASN A 20 28.23 5.95 13.03
N LEU A 21 28.80 6.94 12.32
CA LEU A 21 28.08 8.08 11.78
C LEU A 21 27.02 7.65 10.75
N GLN A 22 27.32 6.66 9.91
CA GLN A 22 26.36 6.09 8.95
C GLN A 22 25.17 5.41 9.66
N ILE A 23 25.44 4.64 10.71
CA ILE A 23 24.40 3.99 11.52
C ILE A 23 23.55 5.06 12.20
N VAL A 24 24.13 6.04 12.85
CA VAL A 24 23.41 7.13 13.53
C VAL A 24 22.54 7.90 12.54
N SER A 25 23.05 8.23 11.35
CA SER A 25 22.28 8.91 10.30
C SER A 25 21.06 8.08 9.87
N THR A 26 21.23 6.77 9.67
CA THR A 26 20.13 5.88 9.28
C THR A 26 19.10 5.75 10.41
N LEU A 27 19.52 5.65 11.67
CA LEU A 27 18.62 5.62 12.81
C LEU A 27 17.82 6.91 12.95
N LEU A 28 18.44 8.07 12.74
CA LEU A 28 17.74 9.37 12.75
C LEU A 28 16.72 9.48 11.64
N ALA A 29 17.02 9.04 10.41
CA ALA A 29 16.08 9.01 9.30
C ALA A 29 14.92 8.05 9.59
N THR A 30 15.19 6.89 10.19
CA THR A 30 14.19 5.91 10.61
C THR A 30 13.29 6.48 11.71
N LEU A 31 13.87 7.14 12.72
CA LEU A 31 13.11 7.81 13.78
C LEU A 31 12.18 8.90 13.21
N LEU A 32 12.69 9.73 12.29
CA LEU A 32 11.87 10.73 11.61
C LEU A 32 10.71 10.09 10.85
N ALA A 33 10.97 8.98 10.14
CA ALA A 33 9.93 8.22 9.45
C ALA A 33 8.89 7.66 10.42
N CYS A 34 9.30 7.10 11.56
CA CYS A 34 8.39 6.64 12.61
C CYS A 34 7.51 7.79 13.12
N ILE A 35 8.09 8.93 13.44
CA ILE A 35 7.34 10.10 13.91
C ILE A 35 6.28 10.51 12.88
N VAL A 36 6.65 10.66 11.60
CA VAL A 36 5.74 11.14 10.56
C VAL A 36 4.65 10.11 10.22
N LEU A 37 5.01 8.83 10.13
CA LEU A 37 4.10 7.79 9.64
C LEU A 37 3.21 7.20 10.75
N LEU A 38 3.66 7.12 12.00
CA LEU A 38 2.91 6.51 13.09
C LEU A 38 2.08 7.50 13.90
N THR A 39 2.44 8.79 13.93
CA THR A 39 1.69 9.79 14.71
C THR A 39 0.25 9.86 14.23
N LEU A 40 -0.71 9.73 15.16
CA LEU A 40 -2.16 9.77 14.92
C LEU A 40 -2.65 8.73 13.88
N LEU A 41 -1.95 7.62 13.70
CA LEU A 41 -2.28 6.58 12.71
C LEU A 41 -3.66 5.95 12.96
N GLY A 42 -4.02 5.70 14.23
CA GLY A 42 -5.31 5.13 14.63
C GLY A 42 -6.41 6.14 14.93
N HIS A 43 -6.19 7.45 14.71
CA HIS A 43 -7.14 8.48 15.14
C HIS A 43 -8.45 8.50 14.34
N LYS A 44 -8.40 8.12 13.06
CA LYS A 44 -9.58 8.09 12.19
C LYS A 44 -10.09 6.66 12.04
N PRO A 45 -11.42 6.46 11.86
CA PRO A 45 -11.97 5.18 11.48
C PRO A 45 -11.31 4.64 10.21
N LEU A 46 -11.43 3.33 9.98
CA LEU A 46 -11.03 2.72 8.71
C LEU A 46 -11.89 3.29 7.58
N THR A 47 -11.31 3.40 6.40
CA THR A 47 -12.04 3.72 5.18
C THR A 47 -12.68 2.45 4.62
N ASN A 48 -13.79 2.61 3.91
CA ASN A 48 -14.44 1.50 3.24
C ASN A 48 -13.58 0.92 2.10
N TRP A 49 -13.96 -0.23 1.56
CA TRP A 49 -13.21 -1.02 0.56
C TRP A 49 -11.89 -1.56 1.09
N ASP A 50 -10.80 -1.36 0.38
CA ASP A 50 -9.52 -2.04 0.57
C ASP A 50 -9.05 -2.06 2.04
N GLU A 51 -9.08 -0.91 2.74
CA GLU A 51 -8.66 -0.85 4.13
C GLU A 51 -9.56 -1.66 5.06
N GLY A 52 -10.88 -1.52 4.90
CA GLY A 52 -11.88 -2.28 5.68
C GLY A 52 -11.80 -3.78 5.36
N ILE A 53 -11.67 -4.14 4.08
CA ILE A 53 -11.55 -5.54 3.63
C ILE A 53 -10.29 -6.19 4.23
N TYR A 54 -9.12 -5.57 4.09
CA TYR A 54 -7.87 -6.19 4.57
C TYR A 54 -7.80 -6.26 6.09
N ALA A 55 -8.35 -5.27 6.80
CA ALA A 55 -8.47 -5.33 8.25
C ALA A 55 -9.39 -6.47 8.69
N GLU A 56 -10.52 -6.65 8.00
CA GLU A 56 -11.45 -7.73 8.31
C GLU A 56 -10.86 -9.11 8.01
N ILE A 57 -10.25 -9.30 6.83
CA ILE A 57 -9.55 -10.55 6.50
C ILE A 57 -8.55 -10.91 7.60
N SER A 58 -7.78 -9.93 8.05
CA SER A 58 -6.77 -10.12 9.09
C SER A 58 -7.39 -10.47 10.45
N ARG A 59 -8.57 -9.93 10.76
CA ARG A 59 -9.34 -10.26 11.96
C ARG A 59 -9.89 -11.68 11.91
N GLU A 60 -10.48 -12.06 10.77
CA GLU A 60 -11.05 -13.39 10.60
C GLU A 60 -9.98 -14.48 10.65
N MET A 61 -8.76 -14.21 10.20
CA MET A 61 -7.63 -15.13 10.33
C MET A 61 -7.26 -15.49 11.77
N LEU A 62 -7.69 -14.72 12.78
CA LEU A 62 -7.45 -15.04 14.19
C LEU A 62 -8.31 -16.21 14.69
N SER A 63 -9.45 -16.45 14.05
CA SER A 63 -10.45 -17.47 14.44
C SER A 63 -10.67 -18.55 13.36
N SER A 64 -10.07 -18.40 12.19
CA SER A 64 -10.17 -19.33 11.07
C SER A 64 -8.80 -19.90 10.69
N ASN A 65 -8.76 -20.70 9.60
CA ASN A 65 -7.50 -21.18 9.05
C ASN A 65 -6.67 -20.01 8.48
N PRO A 66 -5.48 -19.70 9.07
CA PRO A 66 -4.69 -18.53 8.64
C PRO A 66 -4.09 -18.68 7.24
N LEU A 67 -4.10 -19.87 6.64
CA LEU A 67 -3.66 -20.08 5.26
C LEU A 67 -4.75 -19.70 4.23
N VAL A 68 -6.01 -19.64 4.64
CA VAL A 68 -7.14 -19.28 3.78
C VAL A 68 -7.64 -17.91 4.19
N PRO A 69 -7.41 -16.87 3.39
CA PRO A 69 -8.06 -15.59 3.62
C PRO A 69 -9.58 -15.73 3.57
N HIS A 70 -10.28 -15.16 4.53
CA HIS A 70 -11.74 -15.05 4.53
C HIS A 70 -12.14 -13.59 4.59
N TRP A 71 -13.18 -13.22 3.87
CA TRP A 71 -13.86 -11.94 4.00
C TRP A 71 -15.35 -12.17 4.15
N ASN A 72 -15.90 -11.60 5.16
CA ASN A 72 -17.29 -11.81 5.55
C ASN A 72 -17.62 -13.30 5.77
N TYR A 73 -16.65 -14.00 6.40
CA TYR A 73 -16.69 -15.41 6.75
C TYR A 73 -16.74 -16.38 5.57
N GLN A 74 -16.42 -15.87 4.34
CA GLN A 74 -16.30 -16.69 3.14
C GLN A 74 -14.86 -16.68 2.61
N PRO A 75 -14.38 -17.78 1.98
CA PRO A 75 -13.04 -17.81 1.37
C PRO A 75 -12.88 -16.69 0.35
N TRP A 76 -11.78 -15.95 0.46
CA TRP A 76 -11.44 -14.81 -0.36
C TRP A 76 -10.14 -15.06 -1.15
N PHE A 77 -10.18 -14.91 -2.47
CA PHE A 77 -9.13 -15.38 -3.38
C PHE A 77 -8.42 -14.27 -4.17
N GLU A 78 -8.73 -13.01 -3.92
CA GLU A 78 -8.21 -11.93 -4.77
C GLU A 78 -6.70 -11.72 -4.69
N LYS A 79 -6.10 -11.92 -3.53
CA LYS A 79 -4.68 -11.59 -3.30
C LYS A 79 -4.03 -12.54 -2.31
N PRO A 80 -2.69 -12.75 -2.41
CA PRO A 80 -1.94 -13.53 -1.44
C PRO A 80 -1.92 -12.92 -0.04
N PRO A 81 -1.64 -13.69 1.00
CA PRO A 81 -1.97 -13.32 2.38
C PRO A 81 -0.87 -12.58 3.15
N LEU A 82 0.25 -12.16 2.55
CA LEU A 82 1.40 -11.64 3.33
C LEU A 82 1.03 -10.41 4.17
N MET A 83 0.30 -9.42 3.61
CA MET A 83 -0.13 -8.26 4.40
C MET A 83 -1.17 -8.63 5.46
N PRO A 84 -2.24 -9.40 5.14
CA PRO A 84 -3.15 -9.92 6.16
C PRO A 84 -2.45 -10.70 7.29
N TRP A 85 -1.45 -11.53 6.99
CA TRP A 85 -0.67 -12.23 8.04
C TRP A 85 0.04 -11.26 8.97
N ILE A 86 0.72 -10.24 8.41
CA ILE A 86 1.41 -9.21 9.20
C ILE A 86 0.40 -8.49 10.11
N THR A 87 -0.74 -8.09 9.56
CA THR A 87 -1.78 -7.39 10.32
C THR A 87 -2.44 -8.30 11.36
N ALA A 88 -2.69 -9.57 11.06
CA ALA A 88 -3.21 -10.55 12.02
C ALA A 88 -2.24 -10.78 13.19
N ILE A 89 -0.93 -10.80 12.94
CA ILE A 89 0.09 -10.85 14.00
C ILE A 89 -0.04 -9.63 14.91
N PHE A 90 -0.16 -8.41 14.36
CA PHE A 90 -0.38 -7.22 15.18
C PHE A 90 -1.68 -7.30 15.98
N PHE A 91 -2.76 -7.74 15.36
CA PHE A 91 -4.04 -7.92 16.08
C PHE A 91 -3.94 -8.92 17.21
N ARG A 92 -3.20 -10.02 17.02
CA ARG A 92 -3.01 -11.06 18.02
C ARG A 92 -2.28 -10.57 19.26
N PHE A 93 -1.24 -9.74 19.09
CA PHE A 93 -0.40 -9.28 20.19
C PHE A 93 -0.83 -7.96 20.81
N PHE A 94 -1.45 -7.07 20.04
CA PHE A 94 -1.72 -5.69 20.45
C PHE A 94 -3.20 -5.32 20.42
N GLY A 95 -4.06 -6.25 20.01
CA GLY A 95 -5.50 -6.04 19.92
C GLY A 95 -5.96 -5.44 18.59
N ILE A 96 -7.26 -5.64 18.32
CA ILE A 96 -7.90 -5.23 17.05
C ILE A 96 -8.33 -3.76 17.16
N ASN A 97 -7.66 -2.89 16.41
CA ASN A 97 -8.00 -1.48 16.29
C ASN A 97 -7.40 -0.87 15.02
N GLU A 98 -7.74 0.39 14.73
CA GLU A 98 -7.36 1.08 13.51
C GLU A 98 -5.85 1.36 13.41
N PHE A 99 -5.17 1.54 14.54
CA PHE A 99 -3.71 1.71 14.54
C PHE A 99 -3.03 0.46 14.01
N TRP A 100 -3.37 -0.69 14.56
CA TRP A 100 -2.74 -1.95 14.20
C TRP A 100 -3.21 -2.47 12.84
N ALA A 101 -4.42 -2.12 12.38
CA ALA A 101 -4.86 -2.36 11.00
C ALA A 101 -3.96 -1.66 9.98
N ARG A 102 -3.43 -0.47 10.29
CA ARG A 102 -2.55 0.34 9.45
C ARG A 102 -1.06 0.09 9.67
N ALA A 103 -0.71 -0.52 10.79
CA ALA A 103 0.68 -0.66 11.23
C ALA A 103 1.56 -1.40 10.19
N GLY A 104 1.02 -2.43 9.54
CA GLY A 104 1.73 -3.15 8.47
C GLY A 104 2.18 -2.24 7.33
N SER A 105 1.29 -1.37 6.85
CA SER A 105 1.60 -0.37 5.83
C SER A 105 2.59 0.68 6.33
N ALA A 106 2.38 1.23 7.52
CA ALA A 106 3.25 2.26 8.09
C ALA A 106 4.67 1.75 8.33
N PHE A 107 4.82 0.56 8.91
CA PHE A 107 6.14 -0.04 9.12
C PHE A 107 6.83 -0.43 7.80
N SER A 108 6.08 -0.82 6.77
CA SER A 108 6.64 -1.01 5.43
C SER A 108 7.20 0.30 4.87
N GLY A 109 6.52 1.42 5.07
CA GLY A 109 7.01 2.75 4.71
C GLY A 109 8.27 3.16 5.48
N VAL A 110 8.30 2.90 6.79
CA VAL A 110 9.51 3.11 7.63
C VAL A 110 10.67 2.25 7.11
N ALA A 111 10.41 0.98 6.79
CA ALA A 111 11.41 0.06 6.26
C ALA A 111 11.96 0.51 4.89
N ILE A 112 11.12 1.05 4.00
CA ILE A 112 11.57 1.66 2.72
C ILE A 112 12.54 2.80 3.00
N ILE A 113 12.19 3.71 3.90
CA ILE A 113 13.05 4.86 4.23
C ILE A 113 14.36 4.40 4.84
N ALA A 114 14.32 3.49 5.81
CA ALA A 114 15.52 2.94 6.44
C ALA A 114 16.43 2.23 5.41
N LEU A 115 15.84 1.40 4.55
CA LEU A 115 16.54 0.69 3.48
C LEU A 115 17.23 1.65 2.52
N LEU A 116 16.48 2.61 1.96
CA LEU A 116 17.00 3.52 0.94
C LEU A 116 18.03 4.50 1.51
N HIS A 117 17.79 5.02 2.71
CA HIS A 117 18.72 5.89 3.39
C HIS A 117 20.06 5.16 3.68
N GLY A 118 19.97 3.98 4.31
CA GLY A 118 21.16 3.17 4.61
C GLY A 118 21.92 2.73 3.35
N TRP A 119 21.18 2.39 2.29
CA TRP A 119 21.76 2.00 1.01
C TRP A 119 22.49 3.15 0.34
N LEU A 120 21.91 4.36 0.28
CA LEU A 120 22.54 5.56 -0.28
C LEU A 120 23.74 6.02 0.55
N ILE A 121 23.66 5.95 1.88
CA ILE A 121 24.82 6.19 2.78
C ILE A 121 25.93 5.19 2.48
N GLY A 122 25.61 3.92 2.29
CA GLY A 122 26.57 2.88 1.89
C GLY A 122 27.26 3.15 0.55
N LYS A 123 26.58 3.89 -0.34
CA LYS A 123 27.16 4.43 -1.60
C LYS A 123 27.96 5.73 -1.39
N ARG A 124 28.16 6.16 -0.15
CA ARG A 124 28.85 7.38 0.27
C ARG A 124 28.22 8.69 -0.21
N ASP A 125 26.91 8.68 -0.38
CA ASP A 125 26.13 9.88 -0.72
C ASP A 125 25.12 10.24 0.39
N ALA A 126 25.61 10.84 1.47
CA ALA A 126 24.79 11.27 2.60
C ALA A 126 23.78 12.36 2.21
N LEU A 127 24.13 13.24 1.27
CA LEU A 127 23.20 14.27 0.80
C LEU A 127 22.03 13.63 0.04
N ALA A 128 22.29 12.70 -0.88
CA ALA A 128 21.22 11.98 -1.59
C ALA A 128 20.39 11.13 -0.61
N ALA A 129 20.98 10.54 0.43
CA ALA A 129 20.26 9.77 1.44
C ALA A 129 19.22 10.64 2.18
N TRP A 130 19.60 11.81 2.67
CA TRP A 130 18.69 12.75 3.31
C TRP A 130 17.66 13.34 2.34
N LEU A 131 18.07 13.69 1.12
CA LEU A 131 17.16 14.15 0.08
C LEU A 131 16.10 13.10 -0.23
N SER A 132 16.48 11.83 -0.42
CA SER A 132 15.53 10.73 -0.67
C SER A 132 14.54 10.58 0.47
N THR A 133 15.00 10.60 1.73
CA THR A 133 14.15 10.55 2.92
C THR A 133 13.13 11.70 2.94
N LEU A 134 13.59 12.94 2.73
CA LEU A 134 12.75 14.12 2.79
C LEU A 134 11.76 14.18 1.61
N ILE A 135 12.19 13.81 0.40
CA ILE A 135 11.31 13.70 -0.78
C ILE A 135 10.18 12.71 -0.49
N LEU A 136 10.49 11.51 0.03
CA LEU A 136 9.46 10.52 0.36
C LEU A 136 8.51 11.02 1.44
N LEU A 137 9.03 11.58 2.53
CA LEU A 137 8.22 12.09 3.63
C LEU A 137 7.43 13.36 3.28
N SER A 138 7.68 13.98 2.14
CA SER A 138 6.90 15.11 1.60
C SER A 138 6.04 14.72 0.39
N THR A 139 6.24 13.54 -0.20
CA THR A 139 5.44 13.02 -1.31
C THR A 139 4.09 12.55 -0.77
N PHE A 140 3.01 13.28 -1.11
CA PHE A 140 1.67 12.97 -0.64
C PHE A 140 1.24 11.54 -0.98
N GLY A 141 1.47 11.08 -2.22
CA GLY A 141 1.11 9.72 -2.63
C GLY A 141 1.76 8.65 -1.77
N PHE A 142 3.04 8.80 -1.43
CA PHE A 142 3.75 7.89 -0.54
C PHE A 142 3.22 7.95 0.90
N LEU A 143 3.05 9.15 1.46
CA LEU A 143 2.50 9.32 2.80
C LEU A 143 1.10 8.72 2.93
N HIS A 144 0.27 8.87 1.90
CA HIS A 144 -1.09 8.36 1.90
C HIS A 144 -1.11 6.83 2.00
N ILE A 145 -0.43 6.14 1.09
CA ILE A 145 -0.39 4.66 1.09
C ILE A 145 0.26 4.08 2.35
N CYS A 146 1.22 4.78 2.96
CA CYS A 146 1.82 4.36 4.23
C CYS A 146 0.88 4.48 5.43
N ARG A 147 -0.16 5.33 5.36
CA ARG A 147 -1.04 5.65 6.48
C ARG A 147 -2.46 5.11 6.31
N VAL A 148 -2.67 4.34 5.27
CA VAL A 148 -3.91 3.59 5.00
C VAL A 148 -3.55 2.10 5.02
N GLY A 149 -4.45 1.25 5.49
CA GLY A 149 -4.23 -0.19 5.63
C GLY A 149 -4.24 -0.93 4.29
N GLU A 150 -3.43 -0.45 3.31
CA GLU A 150 -3.34 -1.00 1.96
C GLU A 150 -2.06 -1.80 1.74
N MET A 151 -2.07 -2.67 0.73
CA MET A 151 -0.96 -3.59 0.42
C MET A 151 0.16 -2.94 -0.40
N ASP A 152 -0.10 -1.79 -1.04
CA ASP A 152 0.78 -1.18 -2.05
C ASP A 152 2.15 -0.76 -1.51
N VAL A 153 2.22 -0.38 -0.24
CA VAL A 153 3.49 -0.01 0.36
C VAL A 153 4.37 -1.22 0.68
N LEU A 154 3.79 -2.37 1.06
CA LEU A 154 4.54 -3.60 1.23
C LEU A 154 5.04 -4.15 -0.12
N LEU A 155 4.21 -4.08 -1.17
CA LEU A 155 4.64 -4.31 -2.55
C LEU A 155 5.83 -3.41 -2.91
N SER A 156 5.73 -2.11 -2.59
CA SER A 156 6.80 -1.12 -2.86
C SER A 156 8.09 -1.45 -2.10
N LEU A 157 8.01 -1.97 -0.88
CA LEU A 157 9.16 -2.45 -0.12
C LEU A 157 9.84 -3.62 -0.83
N GLY A 158 9.06 -4.62 -1.27
CA GLY A 158 9.58 -5.74 -2.07
C GLY A 158 10.29 -5.24 -3.33
N CYS A 159 9.69 -4.27 -4.03
CA CYS A 159 10.32 -3.64 -5.20
C CYS A 159 11.64 -2.94 -4.86
N CYS A 160 11.71 -2.20 -3.77
CA CYS A 160 12.95 -1.54 -3.34
C CYS A 160 14.07 -2.53 -3.00
N VAL A 161 13.74 -3.64 -2.31
CA VAL A 161 14.69 -4.72 -2.02
C VAL A 161 15.23 -5.33 -3.31
N ALA A 162 14.35 -5.64 -4.27
CA ALA A 162 14.73 -6.19 -5.57
C ALA A 162 15.63 -5.22 -6.37
N LEU A 163 15.32 -3.92 -6.38
CA LEU A 163 16.11 -2.89 -7.08
C LEU A 163 17.49 -2.69 -6.45
N CYS A 164 17.61 -2.75 -5.12
CA CYS A 164 18.90 -2.80 -4.44
C CYS A 164 19.71 -4.02 -4.91
N GLY A 165 19.05 -5.16 -5.09
CA GLY A 165 19.63 -6.38 -5.64
C GLY A 165 20.14 -6.20 -7.07
N LEU A 166 19.32 -5.68 -7.99
CA LEU A 166 19.72 -5.41 -9.39
C LEU A 166 20.91 -4.45 -9.47
N THR A 167 20.89 -3.40 -8.63
CA THR A 167 22.02 -2.45 -8.59
C THR A 167 23.29 -3.11 -8.03
N ALA A 168 23.16 -4.03 -7.07
CA ALA A 168 24.32 -4.77 -6.56
C ALA A 168 24.91 -5.71 -7.63
N ILE A 169 24.08 -6.36 -8.43
CA ILE A 169 24.52 -7.22 -9.54
C ILE A 169 25.24 -6.38 -10.61
N GLN A 170 24.74 -5.18 -10.91
CA GLN A 170 25.42 -4.23 -11.81
C GLN A 170 26.80 -3.86 -11.30
N ASP A 171 26.98 -3.73 -9.98
CA ASP A 171 28.29 -3.51 -9.33
C ASP A 171 29.13 -4.82 -9.20
N HIS A 172 28.80 -5.87 -9.95
CA HIS A 172 29.43 -7.20 -9.91
C HIS A 172 29.33 -7.91 -8.55
N LYS A 173 28.36 -7.53 -7.72
CA LYS A 173 28.07 -8.20 -6.45
C LYS A 173 26.91 -9.20 -6.67
N PHE A 174 27.23 -10.39 -7.16
CA PHE A 174 26.22 -11.37 -7.57
C PHE A 174 25.32 -11.88 -6.43
N ASN A 175 25.70 -11.69 -5.15
CA ASN A 175 24.79 -11.89 -4.02
C ASN A 175 23.53 -11.00 -4.07
N GLY A 176 23.52 -9.97 -4.92
CA GLY A 176 22.33 -9.18 -5.22
C GLY A 176 21.14 -10.00 -5.73
N TRP A 177 21.39 -11.19 -6.31
CA TRP A 177 20.30 -12.09 -6.70
C TRP A 177 19.44 -12.56 -5.53
N TYR A 178 20.02 -12.76 -4.34
CA TYR A 178 19.21 -13.08 -3.16
C TYR A 178 18.24 -11.96 -2.80
N LEU A 179 18.70 -10.69 -2.89
CA LEU A 179 17.84 -9.55 -2.66
C LEU A 179 16.75 -9.41 -3.75
N PHE A 180 17.12 -9.63 -5.01
CA PHE A 180 16.14 -9.61 -6.11
C PHE A 180 15.02 -10.61 -5.89
N TRP A 181 15.37 -11.87 -5.63
CA TRP A 181 14.40 -12.94 -5.43
C TRP A 181 13.60 -12.79 -4.14
N ALA A 182 14.22 -12.30 -3.06
CA ALA A 182 13.52 -11.98 -1.82
C ALA A 182 12.51 -10.84 -2.03
N GLY A 183 12.91 -9.77 -2.71
CA GLY A 183 12.02 -8.67 -3.04
C GLY A 183 10.86 -9.10 -3.94
N LEU A 184 11.12 -9.96 -4.93
CA LEU A 184 10.08 -10.53 -5.79
C LEU A 184 9.13 -11.43 -5.00
N ALA A 185 9.62 -12.22 -4.03
CA ALA A 185 8.78 -13.03 -3.16
C ALA A 185 7.84 -12.17 -2.29
N ILE A 186 8.37 -11.11 -1.68
CA ILE A 186 7.57 -10.15 -0.92
C ILE A 186 6.49 -9.53 -1.84
N ALA A 187 6.87 -9.08 -3.02
CA ALA A 187 5.95 -8.45 -3.97
C ALA A 187 4.84 -9.41 -4.43
N LEU A 188 5.19 -10.65 -4.79
CA LEU A 188 4.24 -11.66 -5.24
C LEU A 188 3.31 -12.08 -4.10
N MET A 189 3.84 -12.37 -2.92
CA MET A 189 3.04 -12.76 -1.75
C MET A 189 2.18 -11.62 -1.18
N THR A 190 2.42 -10.38 -1.62
CA THR A 190 1.61 -9.22 -1.23
C THR A 190 0.47 -8.96 -2.22
N LYS A 191 0.77 -8.84 -3.51
CA LYS A 191 -0.21 -8.36 -4.51
C LYS A 191 -0.20 -9.19 -5.81
N GLY A 192 0.24 -10.45 -5.73
CA GLY A 192 0.17 -11.41 -6.83
C GLY A 192 0.80 -10.89 -8.12
N ALA A 193 0.02 -10.88 -9.20
CA ALA A 193 0.49 -10.53 -10.55
C ALA A 193 1.08 -9.12 -10.68
N ALA A 194 0.82 -8.20 -9.74
CA ALA A 194 1.42 -6.86 -9.80
C ALA A 194 2.96 -6.89 -9.73
N CYS A 195 3.55 -7.99 -9.22
CA CYS A 195 5.00 -8.19 -9.21
C CYS A 195 5.63 -8.30 -10.61
N ILE A 196 4.83 -8.49 -11.67
CA ILE A 196 5.32 -8.57 -13.06
C ILE A 196 6.16 -7.35 -13.47
N VAL A 197 5.90 -6.19 -12.89
CA VAL A 197 6.70 -4.97 -13.15
C VAL A 197 8.17 -5.16 -12.76
N LEU A 198 8.49 -5.99 -11.76
CA LEU A 198 9.87 -6.32 -11.40
C LEU A 198 10.52 -7.24 -12.44
N ILE A 199 9.79 -8.24 -12.95
CA ILE A 199 10.27 -9.15 -13.98
C ILE A 199 10.54 -8.36 -15.26
N LEU A 200 9.58 -7.53 -15.70
CA LEU A 200 9.76 -6.65 -16.84
C LEU A 200 10.96 -5.70 -16.68
N THR A 201 11.12 -5.14 -15.48
CA THR A 201 12.27 -4.29 -15.16
C THR A 201 13.58 -5.06 -15.28
N ALA A 202 13.66 -6.25 -14.72
CA ALA A 202 14.86 -7.08 -14.79
C ALA A 202 15.20 -7.45 -16.24
N LEU A 203 14.21 -7.78 -17.06
CA LEU A 203 14.39 -8.08 -18.49
C LEU A 203 14.89 -6.84 -19.28
N VAL A 204 14.20 -5.70 -19.14
CA VAL A 204 14.60 -4.47 -19.83
C VAL A 204 15.98 -4.01 -19.35
N PHE A 205 16.23 -4.05 -18.04
CA PHE A 205 17.50 -3.64 -17.47
C PHE A 205 18.65 -4.55 -17.92
N SER A 206 18.46 -5.88 -17.91
CA SER A 206 19.48 -6.83 -18.35
C SER A 206 19.79 -6.67 -19.85
N ALA A 207 18.79 -6.37 -20.67
CA ALA A 207 18.98 -6.07 -22.08
C ALA A 207 19.80 -4.78 -22.29
N LEU A 208 19.50 -3.70 -21.57
CA LEU A 208 20.22 -2.43 -21.62
C LEU A 208 21.68 -2.56 -21.14
N GLU A 209 21.92 -3.37 -20.11
CA GLU A 209 23.27 -3.65 -19.59
C GLU A 209 23.99 -4.78 -20.35
N ARG A 210 23.35 -5.37 -21.35
CA ARG A 210 23.88 -6.48 -22.17
C ARG A 210 24.38 -7.65 -21.33
N TRP A 211 23.57 -8.02 -20.33
CA TRP A 211 23.89 -9.16 -19.49
C TRP A 211 23.90 -10.47 -20.29
N ASN A 212 24.76 -11.37 -19.87
CA ASN A 212 24.93 -12.67 -20.50
C ASN A 212 24.78 -13.79 -19.43
N THR A 213 24.91 -15.04 -19.84
CA THR A 213 24.77 -16.21 -18.97
C THR A 213 25.69 -16.22 -17.75
N LYS A 214 26.81 -15.48 -17.76
CA LYS A 214 27.71 -15.35 -16.60
C LYS A 214 27.05 -14.67 -15.42
N HIS A 215 26.02 -13.87 -15.65
CA HIS A 215 25.24 -13.24 -14.59
C HIS A 215 24.27 -14.20 -13.92
N LEU A 216 23.93 -15.34 -14.56
CA LEU A 216 23.02 -16.38 -14.09
C LEU A 216 23.78 -17.50 -13.34
N GLY A 217 24.71 -17.14 -12.47
CA GLY A 217 25.52 -18.05 -11.71
C GLY A 217 24.77 -18.75 -10.55
N LYS A 218 25.53 -19.42 -9.67
CA LYS A 218 24.99 -20.20 -8.54
C LYS A 218 24.02 -19.38 -7.65
N THR A 219 24.33 -18.10 -7.40
CA THR A 219 23.51 -17.22 -6.56
C THR A 219 22.14 -16.90 -7.19
N PHE A 220 22.05 -16.83 -8.52
CA PHE A 220 20.77 -16.71 -9.22
C PHE A 220 19.89 -17.95 -8.97
N TRP A 221 20.40 -19.13 -9.24
CA TRP A 221 19.62 -20.38 -9.11
C TRP A 221 19.25 -20.71 -7.68
N LEU A 222 20.17 -20.50 -6.72
CA LEU A 222 19.86 -20.70 -5.31
C LEU A 222 18.86 -19.67 -4.80
N GLY A 223 18.98 -18.41 -5.20
CA GLY A 223 17.99 -17.38 -4.91
C GLY A 223 16.62 -17.71 -5.51
N PHE A 224 16.58 -18.20 -6.74
CA PHE A 224 15.35 -18.66 -7.39
C PHE A 224 14.71 -19.84 -6.64
N LEU A 225 15.51 -20.81 -6.21
CA LEU A 225 15.01 -21.92 -5.39
C LEU A 225 14.40 -21.43 -4.07
N LEU A 226 15.07 -20.49 -3.37
CA LEU A 226 14.54 -19.90 -2.15
C LEU A 226 13.24 -19.10 -2.40
N PHE A 227 13.15 -18.41 -3.52
CA PHE A 227 11.91 -17.76 -3.96
C PHE A 227 10.78 -18.78 -4.15
N LEU A 228 11.03 -19.88 -4.85
CA LEU A 228 10.03 -20.92 -5.05
C LEU A 228 9.57 -21.53 -3.71
N LEU A 229 10.51 -21.81 -2.79
CA LEU A 229 10.20 -22.31 -1.45
C LEU A 229 9.38 -21.34 -0.61
N ALA A 230 9.55 -20.04 -0.81
CA ALA A 230 8.78 -19.02 -0.10
C ALA A 230 7.36 -18.83 -0.67
N VAL A 231 7.17 -19.03 -1.97
CA VAL A 231 5.95 -18.66 -2.68
C VAL A 231 5.05 -19.87 -2.99
N LEU A 232 5.62 -20.96 -3.48
CA LEU A 232 4.85 -22.13 -3.94
C LEU A 232 4.00 -22.80 -2.86
N PRO A 233 4.44 -22.96 -1.60
CA PRO A 233 3.67 -23.71 -0.61
C PRO A 233 2.25 -23.18 -0.44
N TRP A 234 2.07 -21.84 -0.35
CA TRP A 234 0.75 -21.25 -0.20
C TRP A 234 -0.09 -21.40 -1.48
N HIS A 235 0.47 -21.13 -2.65
CA HIS A 235 -0.26 -21.25 -3.92
C HIS A 235 -0.69 -22.70 -4.19
N LEU A 236 0.20 -23.67 -3.95
CA LEU A 236 -0.12 -25.08 -4.13
C LEU A 236 -1.18 -25.55 -3.13
N TYR A 237 -1.12 -25.07 -1.87
CA TYR A 237 -2.15 -25.35 -0.88
C TYR A 237 -3.53 -24.81 -1.31
N MET A 238 -3.60 -23.58 -1.82
CA MET A 238 -4.84 -22.97 -2.30
C MET A 238 -5.40 -23.71 -3.53
N ILE A 239 -4.53 -24.07 -4.49
CA ILE A 239 -4.92 -24.87 -5.66
C ILE A 239 -5.43 -26.26 -5.22
N TYR A 240 -4.72 -26.93 -4.32
CA TYR A 240 -5.15 -28.24 -3.81
C TYR A 240 -6.50 -28.18 -3.10
N ARG A 241 -6.73 -27.12 -2.31
CA ARG A 241 -7.93 -26.99 -1.48
C ARG A 241 -9.17 -26.53 -2.25
N PHE A 242 -9.01 -25.63 -3.22
CA PHE A 242 -10.10 -24.93 -3.88
C PHE A 242 -10.14 -25.11 -5.41
N GLY A 243 -9.09 -25.66 -6.01
CA GLY A 243 -9.05 -25.99 -7.45
C GLY A 243 -9.41 -24.81 -8.36
N ASP A 244 -10.38 -25.06 -9.24
CA ASP A 244 -10.81 -24.10 -10.27
C ASP A 244 -11.45 -22.84 -9.68
N SER A 245 -12.10 -22.91 -8.52
CA SER A 245 -12.67 -21.74 -7.86
C SER A 245 -11.60 -20.71 -7.48
N PHE A 246 -10.46 -21.19 -6.99
CA PHE A 246 -9.32 -20.30 -6.70
C PHE A 246 -8.68 -19.78 -7.99
N LEU A 247 -8.43 -20.64 -8.97
CA LEU A 247 -7.75 -20.23 -10.21
C LEU A 247 -8.58 -19.24 -11.04
N SER A 248 -9.88 -19.49 -11.18
CA SER A 248 -10.77 -18.60 -11.94
C SER A 248 -10.87 -17.21 -11.33
N ASP A 249 -10.86 -17.11 -10.01
CA ASP A 249 -10.95 -15.85 -9.30
C ASP A 249 -9.61 -15.13 -9.25
N TYR A 250 -8.58 -15.83 -8.76
CA TYR A 250 -7.26 -15.26 -8.57
C TYR A 250 -6.60 -14.83 -9.88
N LEU A 251 -6.61 -15.69 -10.91
CA LEU A 251 -6.01 -15.41 -12.21
C LEU A 251 -7.02 -14.85 -13.22
N GLY A 252 -8.22 -15.40 -13.28
CA GLY A 252 -9.22 -15.03 -14.29
C GLY A 252 -9.74 -13.62 -14.08
N PHE A 253 -10.39 -13.35 -12.97
CA PHE A 253 -11.02 -12.05 -12.72
C PHE A 253 -10.00 -10.98 -12.30
N HIS A 254 -9.17 -11.26 -11.30
CA HIS A 254 -8.29 -10.23 -10.71
C HIS A 254 -7.01 -9.94 -11.51
N VAL A 255 -6.63 -10.78 -12.48
CA VAL A 255 -5.50 -10.55 -13.36
C VAL A 255 -5.96 -10.26 -14.78
N VAL A 256 -6.62 -11.23 -15.44
CA VAL A 256 -6.95 -11.13 -16.85
C VAL A 256 -8.06 -10.13 -17.11
N ALA A 257 -9.19 -10.22 -16.39
CA ALA A 257 -10.31 -9.31 -16.63
C ALA A 257 -9.95 -7.84 -16.33
N ARG A 258 -9.25 -7.57 -15.22
CA ARG A 258 -8.78 -6.20 -14.90
C ARG A 258 -7.74 -5.64 -15.90
N ALA A 259 -6.97 -6.49 -16.54
CA ALA A 259 -6.01 -6.06 -17.55
C ALA A 259 -6.68 -5.73 -18.89
N THR A 260 -7.73 -6.47 -19.26
CA THR A 260 -8.36 -6.44 -20.60
C THR A 260 -9.68 -5.68 -20.65
N HIS A 261 -10.36 -5.53 -19.54
CA HIS A 261 -11.67 -4.85 -19.46
C HIS A 261 -11.63 -3.71 -18.44
N GLN A 262 -12.46 -2.70 -18.70
CA GLN A 262 -12.69 -1.63 -17.74
C GLN A 262 -13.68 -2.14 -16.69
N ILE A 263 -13.23 -2.23 -15.43
CA ILE A 263 -14.06 -2.61 -14.30
C ILE A 263 -14.37 -1.34 -13.49
N GLU A 264 -15.61 -1.21 -12.99
CA GLU A 264 -16.06 -0.16 -12.07
C GLU A 264 -15.95 1.29 -12.62
N ASP A 265 -16.43 1.60 -13.81
CA ASP A 265 -16.56 2.95 -14.39
C ASP A 265 -15.32 3.88 -14.20
N HIS A 266 -14.14 3.32 -14.06
CA HIS A 266 -12.92 4.09 -13.93
C HIS A 266 -12.51 4.71 -15.26
N VAL A 267 -12.92 5.95 -15.49
CA VAL A 267 -12.57 6.74 -16.69
C VAL A 267 -11.05 6.89 -16.81
N THR A 268 -10.53 6.62 -18.01
CA THR A 268 -9.10 6.44 -18.12
C THR A 268 -8.55 7.05 -19.40
N HIS A 269 -8.13 8.28 -19.26
CA HIS A 269 -7.28 8.89 -20.25
C HIS A 269 -5.86 8.32 -20.14
N TRP A 270 -5.14 8.15 -21.26
CA TRP A 270 -3.76 7.65 -21.28
C TRP A 270 -2.78 8.49 -20.43
N TRP A 271 -3.07 9.78 -20.23
CA TRP A 271 -2.28 10.72 -19.41
C TRP A 271 -2.63 10.70 -17.92
N TYR A 272 -3.53 9.82 -17.46
CA TYR A 272 -4.02 9.77 -16.08
C TYR A 272 -2.88 9.72 -15.05
N TYR A 273 -1.90 8.84 -15.24
CA TYR A 273 -0.81 8.73 -14.27
C TYR A 273 0.16 9.91 -14.30
N LEU A 274 0.23 10.68 -15.37
CA LEU A 274 0.96 11.93 -15.37
C LEU A 274 0.36 12.92 -14.37
N TRP A 275 -0.98 13.04 -14.37
CA TRP A 275 -1.68 13.86 -13.37
C TRP A 275 -1.52 13.31 -11.96
N VAL A 276 -1.63 12.00 -11.76
CA VAL A 276 -1.42 11.37 -10.45
C VAL A 276 -0.03 11.70 -9.91
N LEU A 277 1.02 11.60 -10.73
CA LEU A 277 2.39 11.93 -10.34
C LEU A 277 2.52 13.42 -9.98
N ILE A 278 1.99 14.30 -10.81
CA ILE A 278 2.06 15.75 -10.55
C ILE A 278 1.37 16.10 -9.23
N ILE A 279 0.14 15.63 -9.01
CA ILE A 279 -0.62 15.93 -7.79
C ILE A 279 -0.01 15.27 -6.56
N SER A 280 0.49 14.05 -6.70
CA SER A 280 0.97 13.26 -5.55
C SER A 280 2.39 13.61 -5.12
N ALA A 281 3.23 14.16 -6.02
CA ALA A 281 4.65 14.36 -5.78
C ALA A 281 5.15 15.78 -6.12
N ALA A 282 4.24 16.76 -6.29
CA ALA A 282 4.65 18.15 -6.47
C ALA A 282 5.43 18.66 -5.23
N PRO A 283 6.46 19.54 -5.38
CA PRO A 283 6.98 20.04 -6.66
C PRO A 283 8.00 19.09 -7.33
N PHE A 284 8.38 18.00 -6.69
CA PHE A 284 9.47 17.10 -7.15
C PHE A 284 9.16 16.42 -8.48
N ALA A 285 7.87 16.20 -8.79
CA ALA A 285 7.44 15.61 -10.05
C ALA A 285 7.96 16.37 -11.29
N LEU A 286 8.16 17.69 -11.19
CA LEU A 286 8.73 18.52 -12.25
C LEU A 286 10.20 18.18 -12.57
N LEU A 287 10.89 17.57 -11.62
CA LEU A 287 12.29 17.14 -11.78
C LEU A 287 12.43 15.74 -12.37
N TYR A 288 11.36 14.93 -12.36
CA TYR A 288 11.42 13.53 -12.81
C TYR A 288 11.97 13.33 -14.22
N PRO A 289 11.56 14.10 -15.26
CA PRO A 289 12.12 13.93 -16.60
C PRO A 289 13.63 14.14 -16.63
N PHE A 290 14.14 15.14 -15.90
CA PHE A 290 15.57 15.45 -15.84
C PHE A 290 16.34 14.39 -15.05
N ALA A 291 15.82 13.95 -13.91
CA ALA A 291 16.40 12.91 -13.09
C ALA A 291 16.46 11.55 -13.82
N VAL A 292 15.38 11.18 -14.52
CA VAL A 292 15.33 9.98 -15.36
C VAL A 292 16.37 10.07 -16.48
N SER A 293 16.40 11.19 -17.21
CA SER A 293 17.36 11.38 -18.31
C SER A 293 18.82 11.27 -17.84
N GLU A 294 19.17 11.93 -16.73
CA GLU A 294 20.51 11.85 -16.16
C GLU A 294 20.85 10.43 -15.69
N SER A 295 19.93 9.75 -14.98
CA SER A 295 20.12 8.40 -14.48
C SER A 295 20.27 7.36 -15.62
N LEU A 296 19.54 7.49 -16.71
CA LEU A 296 19.66 6.60 -17.87
C LEU A 296 21.01 6.78 -18.58
N ARG A 297 21.54 8.01 -18.63
CA ARG A 297 22.86 8.30 -19.22
C ARG A 297 24.01 7.79 -18.33
N ARG A 298 23.90 8.02 -17.01
CA ARG A 298 24.84 7.50 -16.05
C ARG A 298 24.42 6.08 -15.70
N LYS A 299 25.25 5.07 -15.95
CA LYS A 299 24.89 3.65 -15.70
C LYS A 299 24.49 3.40 -14.25
N GLN A 300 25.03 4.18 -13.33
CA GLN A 300 24.68 4.11 -11.92
C GLN A 300 23.20 4.45 -11.70
N PHE A 301 22.47 3.62 -10.96
CA PHE A 301 21.04 3.76 -10.66
C PHE A 301 20.07 3.64 -11.83
N ARG A 302 20.53 3.18 -13.01
CA ARG A 302 19.70 2.97 -14.20
C ARG A 302 18.52 2.02 -13.93
N ALA A 303 18.71 1.00 -13.08
CA ALA A 303 17.66 0.07 -12.70
C ALA A 303 16.44 0.79 -12.08
N TRP A 304 16.66 1.84 -11.29
CA TRP A 304 15.60 2.62 -10.64
C TRP A 304 14.79 3.43 -11.66
N SER A 305 15.46 4.03 -12.66
CA SER A 305 14.77 4.74 -13.75
C SER A 305 14.00 3.79 -14.65
N VAL A 306 14.59 2.66 -15.02
CA VAL A 306 13.90 1.62 -15.81
C VAL A 306 12.66 1.15 -15.05
N PHE A 307 12.76 0.87 -13.76
CA PHE A 307 11.62 0.45 -12.96
C PHE A 307 10.52 1.51 -12.89
N ALA A 308 10.87 2.77 -12.62
CA ALA A 308 9.89 3.85 -12.58
C ALA A 308 9.13 3.99 -13.91
N LEU A 309 9.85 3.91 -15.04
CA LEU A 309 9.26 3.96 -16.38
C LEU A 309 8.40 2.71 -16.67
N VAL A 310 8.87 1.52 -16.29
CA VAL A 310 8.12 0.27 -16.46
C VAL A 310 6.82 0.32 -15.65
N VAL A 311 6.85 0.75 -14.39
CA VAL A 311 5.64 0.85 -13.57
C VAL A 311 4.64 1.81 -14.19
N VAL A 312 5.05 3.03 -14.49
CA VAL A 312 4.15 4.04 -15.06
C VAL A 312 3.63 3.59 -16.43
N GLY A 313 4.51 3.07 -17.32
CA GLY A 313 4.14 2.61 -18.66
C GLY A 313 3.20 1.41 -18.60
N PHE A 314 3.51 0.40 -17.79
CA PHE A 314 2.69 -0.81 -17.67
C PHE A 314 1.27 -0.48 -17.21
N PHE A 315 1.13 0.28 -16.10
CA PHE A 315 -0.20 0.65 -15.61
C PHE A 315 -0.92 1.67 -16.50
N THR A 316 -0.21 2.42 -17.34
CA THR A 316 -0.85 3.28 -18.36
C THR A 316 -1.52 2.45 -19.47
N VAL A 317 -0.98 1.29 -19.82
CA VAL A 317 -1.54 0.40 -20.87
C VAL A 317 -2.74 -0.40 -20.32
N ILE A 318 -2.77 -0.73 -19.05
CA ILE A 318 -3.89 -1.47 -18.44
C ILE A 318 -5.17 -0.63 -18.45
N GLN A 319 -6.32 -1.31 -18.67
CA GLN A 319 -7.63 -0.67 -18.81
C GLN A 319 -8.14 -0.08 -17.49
N THR A 320 -8.05 -0.84 -16.39
CA THR A 320 -8.44 -0.37 -15.05
C THR A 320 -7.30 0.40 -14.40
N ARG A 321 -7.51 1.68 -14.09
CA ARG A 321 -6.48 2.57 -13.53
C ARG A 321 -6.88 3.14 -12.19
N LEU A 322 -6.13 2.80 -11.15
CA LEU A 322 -6.30 3.35 -9.80
C LEU A 322 -5.05 4.16 -9.39
N PRO A 323 -5.20 5.25 -8.60
CA PRO A 323 -4.08 6.13 -8.27
C PRO A 323 -2.92 5.41 -7.57
N HIS A 324 -3.23 4.40 -6.74
CA HIS A 324 -2.25 3.65 -5.96
C HIS A 324 -1.46 2.61 -6.78
N TYR A 325 -1.85 2.28 -8.02
CA TYR A 325 -1.11 1.31 -8.84
C TYR A 325 0.32 1.75 -9.15
N ILE A 326 0.58 3.05 -9.20
CA ILE A 326 1.94 3.57 -9.39
C ILE A 326 2.71 3.81 -8.08
N ALA A 327 2.15 3.38 -6.94
CA ALA A 327 2.79 3.52 -5.63
C ALA A 327 4.25 3.02 -5.59
N PRO A 328 4.61 1.86 -6.21
CA PRO A 328 5.99 1.40 -6.23
C PRO A 328 6.96 2.33 -6.96
N ALA A 329 6.48 3.23 -7.81
CA ALA A 329 7.34 4.17 -8.50
C ALA A 329 7.81 5.34 -7.61
N TYR A 330 7.08 5.70 -6.54
CA TYR A 330 7.48 6.82 -5.66
C TYR A 330 8.87 6.65 -5.05
N PRO A 331 9.24 5.51 -4.44
CA PRO A 331 10.59 5.29 -3.94
C PRO A 331 11.66 5.38 -5.03
N ALA A 332 11.37 4.86 -6.22
CA ALA A 332 12.30 4.93 -7.34
C ALA A 332 12.53 6.37 -7.81
N PHE A 333 11.46 7.14 -7.99
CA PHE A 333 11.56 8.57 -8.30
C PHE A 333 12.29 9.36 -7.21
N ALA A 334 12.07 9.05 -5.93
CA ALA A 334 12.77 9.70 -4.83
C ALA A 334 14.29 9.44 -4.89
N VAL A 335 14.71 8.20 -5.16
CA VAL A 335 16.13 7.85 -5.31
C VAL A 335 16.77 8.61 -6.46
N ILE A 336 16.23 8.53 -7.67
CA ILE A 336 16.86 9.18 -8.84
C ILE A 336 16.85 10.70 -8.73
N THR A 337 15.78 11.28 -8.16
CA THR A 337 15.68 12.74 -7.96
C THR A 337 16.64 13.21 -6.88
N SER A 338 16.82 12.44 -5.81
CA SER A 338 17.77 12.78 -4.74
C SER A 338 19.20 12.80 -5.25
N ILE A 339 19.58 11.85 -6.10
CA ILE A 339 20.90 11.78 -6.71
C ILE A 339 21.11 12.94 -7.71
N PHE A 340 20.11 13.21 -8.54
CA PHE A 340 20.11 14.35 -9.46
C PHE A 340 20.35 15.66 -8.70
N LEU A 341 19.58 15.91 -7.63
CA LEU A 341 19.71 17.11 -6.79
C LEU A 341 21.05 17.15 -6.06
N SER A 342 21.51 16.02 -5.51
CA SER A 342 22.82 15.93 -4.85
C SER A 342 23.95 16.34 -5.78
N ASN A 343 23.93 15.83 -7.02
CA ASN A 343 24.91 16.18 -8.05
C ASN A 343 24.87 17.70 -8.39
N ARG A 344 23.67 18.27 -8.57
CA ARG A 344 23.50 19.70 -8.89
C ARG A 344 23.94 20.60 -7.74
N LEU A 345 23.57 20.25 -6.51
CA LEU A 345 23.95 21.02 -5.34
C LEU A 345 25.45 21.02 -5.11
N ARG A 346 26.12 19.87 -5.33
CA ARG A 346 27.59 19.79 -5.23
C ARG A 346 28.27 20.62 -6.32
N ALA A 347 27.80 20.54 -7.57
CA ALA A 347 28.33 21.36 -8.64
C ALA A 347 28.19 22.86 -8.33
N LEU A 348 27.05 23.29 -7.80
CA LEU A 348 26.84 24.68 -7.35
C LEU A 348 27.76 25.07 -6.18
N GLN A 349 28.03 24.14 -5.26
CA GLN A 349 28.96 24.37 -4.16
C GLN A 349 30.35 24.64 -4.67
N GLU A 350 30.82 23.83 -5.63
CA GLU A 350 32.15 23.97 -6.24
C GLU A 350 32.24 25.28 -7.05
N GLU A 351 31.28 25.55 -7.92
CA GLU A 351 31.24 26.77 -8.76
C GLU A 351 31.21 28.06 -7.95
N ARG A 352 30.44 28.08 -6.87
CA ARG A 352 30.25 29.26 -5.99
C ARG A 352 31.26 29.33 -4.84
N HIS A 353 32.13 28.36 -4.73
CA HIS A 353 33.13 28.26 -3.64
C HIS A 353 32.49 28.40 -2.23
N TRP A 354 31.26 27.88 -2.04
CA TRP A 354 30.59 28.00 -0.76
C TRP A 354 31.23 27.17 0.34
N PRO A 355 31.51 27.80 1.52
CA PRO A 355 31.97 27.03 2.68
C PRO A 355 30.97 25.91 3.01
N PRO A 356 31.42 24.73 3.48
CA PRO A 356 30.53 23.62 3.80
C PRO A 356 29.36 23.99 4.70
N LYS A 357 29.56 24.82 5.71
CA LYS A 357 28.49 25.29 6.60
C LYS A 357 27.41 26.08 5.85
N THR A 358 27.77 27.01 4.99
CA THR A 358 26.83 27.81 4.18
C THR A 358 26.10 26.94 3.18
N PHE A 359 26.78 25.96 2.58
CA PHE A 359 26.17 24.97 1.68
C PHE A 359 25.05 24.21 2.38
N TRP A 360 25.32 23.60 3.54
CA TRP A 360 24.34 22.82 4.27
C TRP A 360 23.15 23.65 4.73
N ILE A 361 23.34 24.89 5.18
CA ILE A 361 22.27 25.81 5.55
C ILE A 361 21.34 26.07 4.36
N ARG A 362 21.92 26.42 3.20
CA ARG A 362 21.14 26.72 1.98
C ARG A 362 20.43 25.49 1.44
N ALA A 363 21.09 24.34 1.40
CA ALA A 363 20.49 23.07 1.00
C ALA A 363 19.28 22.72 1.90
N THR A 364 19.44 22.84 3.22
CA THR A 364 18.35 22.59 4.18
C THR A 364 17.18 23.54 3.97
N LEU A 365 17.43 24.83 3.79
CA LEU A 365 16.37 25.83 3.56
C LEU A 365 15.59 25.54 2.27
N LEU A 366 16.28 25.25 1.16
CA LEU A 366 15.66 24.91 -0.12
C LEU A 366 14.79 23.65 -0.02
N ILE A 367 15.31 22.61 0.62
CA ILE A 367 14.59 21.35 0.82
C ILE A 367 13.37 21.56 1.71
N SER A 368 13.54 22.28 2.83
CA SER A 368 12.43 22.59 3.74
C SER A 368 11.34 23.39 3.02
N ALA A 369 11.70 24.39 2.22
CA ALA A 369 10.75 25.16 1.41
C ALA A 369 10.03 24.26 0.40
N ALA A 370 10.74 23.35 -0.28
CA ALA A 370 10.12 22.41 -1.21
C ALA A 370 9.18 21.40 -0.51
N CYS A 371 9.54 20.93 0.68
CA CYS A 371 8.69 20.05 1.50
C CYS A 371 7.41 20.78 1.97
N VAL A 372 7.53 22.02 2.43
CA VAL A 372 6.39 22.87 2.81
C VAL A 372 5.50 23.14 1.60
N ALA A 373 6.08 23.50 0.46
CA ALA A 373 5.34 23.69 -0.79
C ALA A 373 4.59 22.42 -1.21
N SER A 374 5.23 21.26 -1.12
CA SER A 374 4.59 19.96 -1.36
C SER A 374 3.39 19.73 -0.45
N ALA A 375 3.53 19.94 0.85
CA ALA A 375 2.46 19.79 1.83
C ALA A 375 1.28 20.73 1.57
N LEU A 376 1.54 21.99 1.22
CA LEU A 376 0.52 22.99 0.92
C LEU A 376 -0.24 22.68 -0.38
N LEU A 377 0.48 22.40 -1.46
CA LEU A 377 -0.10 22.08 -2.78
C LEU A 377 -0.97 20.83 -2.72
N THR A 378 -0.49 19.77 -2.07
CA THR A 378 -1.21 18.51 -2.00
C THR A 378 -2.41 18.55 -1.05
N SER A 379 -2.38 19.32 0.04
CA SER A 379 -3.51 19.45 0.96
C SER A 379 -4.72 20.13 0.32
N GLY A 380 -4.50 21.16 -0.48
CA GLY A 380 -5.56 21.86 -1.21
C GLY A 380 -6.18 21.02 -2.33
N ALA A 381 -5.34 20.37 -3.13
CA ALA A 381 -5.78 19.48 -4.20
C ALA A 381 -6.60 18.30 -3.67
N ARG A 382 -6.18 17.70 -2.54
CA ARG A 382 -6.89 16.60 -1.89
C ARG A 382 -8.31 16.97 -1.48
N ARG A 383 -8.51 18.12 -0.82
CA ARG A 383 -9.85 18.55 -0.39
C ARG A 383 -10.80 18.67 -1.59
N ARG A 384 -10.33 19.23 -2.70
CA ARG A 384 -11.12 19.41 -3.92
C ARG A 384 -11.43 18.08 -4.62
N LEU A 385 -10.46 17.18 -4.74
CA LEU A 385 -10.66 15.88 -5.38
C LEU A 385 -11.57 14.96 -4.58
N HIS A 386 -11.45 14.96 -3.25
CA HIS A 386 -12.30 14.13 -2.39
C HIS A 386 -13.75 14.64 -2.38
N GLN A 387 -13.95 15.95 -2.36
CA GLN A 387 -15.27 16.57 -2.42
C GLN A 387 -15.96 16.40 -3.77
N ALA A 388 -15.18 16.32 -4.86
CA ALA A 388 -15.73 16.15 -6.22
C ALA A 388 -16.11 14.72 -6.57
N LYS A 389 -15.46 13.70 -5.96
CA LYS A 389 -15.71 12.28 -6.26
C LYS A 389 -16.75 11.59 -5.38
N VAL A 390 -16.88 12.05 -4.15
CA VAL A 390 -17.79 11.44 -3.17
C VAL A 390 -18.65 12.58 -2.65
N GLY A 391 -19.96 12.56 -2.97
CA GLY A 391 -20.87 13.58 -2.46
C GLY A 391 -20.73 13.74 -0.94
N PRO A 392 -20.87 14.94 -0.40
CA PRO A 392 -20.67 15.21 1.03
C PRO A 392 -21.59 14.34 1.91
N ASP A 393 -22.77 13.98 1.42
CA ASP A 393 -23.76 13.19 2.14
C ASP A 393 -23.31 11.74 2.34
N ILE A 394 -22.70 11.11 1.34
CA ILE A 394 -22.23 9.71 1.43
C ILE A 394 -21.08 9.58 2.45
N VAL A 395 -20.13 10.50 2.44
CA VAL A 395 -19.01 10.50 3.42
C VAL A 395 -19.52 10.72 4.83
N THR A 396 -20.59 11.49 4.98
CA THR A 396 -21.23 11.75 6.26
C THR A 396 -21.94 10.51 6.77
N ALA A 397 -22.74 9.86 5.93
CA ALA A 397 -23.46 8.63 6.26
C ALA A 397 -22.49 7.47 6.62
N GLU A 398 -21.40 7.31 5.88
CA GLU A 398 -20.38 6.30 6.19
C GLU A 398 -19.73 6.51 7.57
N LYS A 399 -19.34 7.72 7.89
CA LYS A 399 -18.78 8.04 9.21
C LYS A 399 -19.79 7.82 10.33
N GLU A 400 -21.02 8.18 10.08
CA GLU A 400 -22.11 8.02 11.02
C GLU A 400 -22.42 6.54 11.27
N SER A 401 -22.50 5.71 10.22
CA SER A 401 -22.63 4.25 10.33
C SER A 401 -21.58 3.64 11.23
N ILE A 402 -20.31 4.00 11.02
CA ILE A 402 -19.19 3.51 11.85
C ILE A 402 -19.35 3.94 13.30
N GLN A 403 -19.76 5.19 13.57
CA GLN A 403 -19.97 5.67 14.93
C GLN A 403 -21.11 4.92 15.63
N LEU A 404 -22.23 4.73 14.93
CA LEU A 404 -23.39 3.97 15.44
C LEU A 404 -23.00 2.52 15.74
N LEU A 405 -22.33 1.84 14.82
CA LEU A 405 -21.89 0.45 15.01
C LEU A 405 -20.90 0.33 16.16
N ARG A 406 -19.93 1.23 16.30
CA ARG A 406 -19.00 1.25 17.44
C ARG A 406 -19.74 1.40 18.77
N GLU A 407 -20.75 2.25 18.83
CA GLU A 407 -21.51 2.47 20.07
C GLU A 407 -22.40 1.27 20.41
N VAL A 408 -23.14 0.77 19.42
CA VAL A 408 -24.04 -0.39 19.59
C VAL A 408 -23.25 -1.64 20.00
N PHE A 409 -22.10 -1.91 19.36
CA PHE A 409 -21.29 -3.11 19.63
C PHE A 409 -20.25 -2.94 20.74
N ARG A 410 -20.27 -1.84 21.49
CA ARG A 410 -19.55 -1.72 22.78
C ARG A 410 -20.12 -2.68 23.83
N HIS A 411 -21.39 -2.98 23.74
CA HIS A 411 -22.10 -3.86 24.66
C HIS A 411 -22.61 -5.11 23.93
N PRO A 412 -22.71 -6.25 24.61
CA PRO A 412 -23.32 -7.45 24.05
C PRO A 412 -24.75 -7.14 23.57
N GLN A 413 -25.06 -7.57 22.37
CA GLN A 413 -26.39 -7.36 21.80
C GLN A 413 -27.26 -8.59 22.05
N PRO A 414 -28.56 -8.38 22.34
CA PRO A 414 -29.48 -9.48 22.66
C PRO A 414 -29.79 -10.35 21.44
N VAL A 415 -29.65 -9.77 20.25
CA VAL A 415 -29.95 -10.44 18.98
C VAL A 415 -28.68 -11.04 18.39
N GLN A 416 -28.73 -12.31 18.04
CA GLN A 416 -27.66 -13.06 17.38
C GLN A 416 -27.92 -13.07 15.85
N GLY A 417 -26.90 -13.47 15.07
CA GLY A 417 -27.00 -13.59 13.63
C GLY A 417 -26.33 -12.44 12.87
N PRO A 418 -26.49 -12.40 11.53
CA PRO A 418 -25.90 -11.38 10.69
C PRO A 418 -26.43 -9.97 11.00
N LEU A 419 -25.64 -8.96 10.67
CA LEU A 419 -26.10 -7.59 10.61
C LEU A 419 -26.73 -7.35 9.24
N LEU A 420 -27.98 -6.96 9.20
CA LEU A 420 -28.66 -6.54 7.99
C LEU A 420 -28.28 -5.09 7.67
N VAL A 421 -28.06 -4.79 6.42
CA VAL A 421 -27.80 -3.42 5.96
C VAL A 421 -28.75 -3.06 4.84
N TRP A 422 -29.42 -1.90 4.99
CA TRP A 422 -30.41 -1.43 4.05
C TRP A 422 -30.20 0.05 3.74
N TRP A 423 -29.75 0.36 2.52
CA TRP A 423 -29.57 1.71 2.00
C TRP A 423 -29.77 1.75 0.49
N GLU A 424 -30.11 2.92 -0.03
CA GLU A 424 -30.14 3.15 -1.47
C GLU A 424 -28.74 3.43 -2.02
N GLY A 425 -28.40 2.77 -3.11
CA GLY A 425 -27.17 2.97 -3.85
C GLY A 425 -26.10 1.89 -3.60
N ASN A 426 -24.90 2.12 -4.12
CA ASN A 426 -23.80 1.16 -4.06
C ASN A 426 -23.42 0.82 -2.61
N ALA A 427 -23.19 -0.44 -2.33
CA ALA A 427 -22.84 -1.07 -1.06
C ALA A 427 -21.54 -0.54 -0.41
N ARG A 428 -21.42 0.77 -0.24
CA ARG A 428 -20.16 1.45 0.08
C ARG A 428 -19.67 1.26 1.51
N SER A 429 -20.56 0.87 2.45
CA SER A 429 -20.18 0.71 3.86
C SER A 429 -20.08 -0.73 4.33
N ILE A 430 -20.18 -1.73 3.45
CA ILE A 430 -20.21 -3.14 3.84
C ILE A 430 -18.91 -3.55 4.53
N ALA A 431 -17.77 -3.27 3.94
CA ALA A 431 -16.47 -3.69 4.49
C ALA A 431 -16.23 -3.16 5.91
N THR A 432 -16.53 -1.89 6.16
CA THR A 432 -16.42 -1.29 7.49
C THR A 432 -17.50 -1.80 8.44
N SER A 433 -18.71 -2.09 7.94
CA SER A 433 -19.78 -2.67 8.76
C SER A 433 -19.43 -4.06 9.28
N ILE A 434 -18.79 -4.91 8.47
CA ILE A 434 -18.33 -6.24 8.90
C ILE A 434 -17.27 -6.07 10.02
N PHE A 435 -16.28 -5.21 9.79
CA PHE A 435 -15.18 -5.00 10.75
C PHE A 435 -15.67 -4.48 12.11
N TYR A 436 -16.56 -3.47 12.11
CA TYR A 436 -17.02 -2.85 13.36
C TYR A 436 -18.11 -3.64 14.06
N SER A 437 -18.98 -4.35 13.33
CA SER A 437 -19.96 -5.24 13.95
C SER A 437 -19.40 -6.58 14.40
N ARG A 438 -18.28 -7.02 13.80
CA ARG A 438 -17.70 -8.36 13.96
C ARG A 438 -18.71 -9.49 13.64
N ARG A 439 -19.61 -9.25 12.72
CA ARG A 439 -20.65 -10.16 12.30
C ARG A 439 -20.66 -10.29 10.77
N PRO A 440 -21.20 -11.40 10.23
CA PRO A 440 -21.57 -11.44 8.83
C PRO A 440 -22.53 -10.30 8.53
N VAL A 441 -22.37 -9.67 7.39
CA VAL A 441 -23.26 -8.59 6.93
C VAL A 441 -24.02 -9.06 5.72
N GLN A 442 -25.32 -8.84 5.70
CA GLN A 442 -26.23 -9.13 4.58
C GLN A 442 -26.86 -7.83 4.12
N GLN A 443 -26.80 -7.58 2.82
CA GLN A 443 -27.50 -6.45 2.23
C GLN A 443 -28.95 -6.84 1.94
N ILE A 444 -29.89 -5.95 2.22
CA ILE A 444 -31.31 -6.12 1.99
C ILE A 444 -31.77 -5.15 0.93
N ASN A 445 -32.66 -5.62 0.07
CA ASN A 445 -33.44 -4.81 -0.87
C ASN A 445 -34.92 -5.11 -0.70
N LEU A 446 -35.80 -4.09 -0.94
CA LEU A 446 -37.23 -4.32 -0.94
C LEU A 446 -37.69 -5.18 -2.11
N GLU A 447 -36.96 -5.10 -3.24
CA GLU A 447 -37.27 -5.86 -4.44
C GLU A 447 -36.05 -6.69 -4.86
N PRO A 448 -36.22 -7.89 -5.42
CA PRO A 448 -35.12 -8.66 -5.97
C PRO A 448 -34.37 -7.85 -7.04
N LEU A 449 -33.05 -7.96 -7.07
CA LEU A 449 -32.28 -7.33 -8.13
C LEU A 449 -32.70 -7.84 -9.51
N PRO A 450 -32.79 -6.96 -10.53
CA PRO A 450 -33.04 -7.37 -11.89
C PRO A 450 -32.09 -8.45 -12.36
N ALA A 451 -32.54 -9.45 -13.08
CA ALA A 451 -31.71 -10.49 -13.64
C ALA A 451 -30.61 -9.88 -14.53
N GLY A 452 -29.35 -10.25 -14.30
CA GLY A 452 -28.21 -9.77 -15.07
C GLY A 452 -27.44 -8.58 -14.45
N VAL A 453 -27.86 -8.06 -13.29
CA VAL A 453 -27.02 -7.14 -12.52
C VAL A 453 -25.81 -7.92 -12.00
N PRO A 454 -24.57 -7.53 -12.35
CA PRO A 454 -23.39 -8.22 -11.84
C PRO A 454 -23.34 -8.06 -10.33
N THR A 455 -23.56 -9.14 -9.61
CA THR A 455 -23.28 -9.19 -8.18
C THR A 455 -21.80 -9.50 -8.02
N ASP A 456 -21.09 -8.64 -7.30
CA ASP A 456 -19.76 -9.00 -6.81
C ASP A 456 -19.95 -10.26 -5.94
N LYS A 457 -19.26 -11.33 -6.26
CA LYS A 457 -19.44 -12.63 -5.57
C LYS A 457 -19.07 -12.58 -4.08
N TYR A 458 -18.38 -11.55 -3.64
CA TYR A 458 -18.06 -11.27 -2.25
C TYR A 458 -19.03 -10.28 -1.59
N LEU A 459 -19.77 -9.52 -2.37
CA LEU A 459 -20.88 -8.75 -1.89
C LEU A 459 -22.10 -9.67 -1.87
N PHE A 460 -22.70 -9.80 -0.71
CA PHE A 460 -23.90 -10.60 -0.51
C PHE A 460 -24.91 -10.29 -1.60
N GLN A 461 -25.53 -11.35 -2.11
CA GLN A 461 -26.74 -11.15 -2.90
C GLN A 461 -27.76 -10.46 -1.99
N PRO A 462 -28.36 -9.36 -2.43
CA PRO A 462 -29.39 -8.73 -1.64
C PRO A 462 -30.54 -9.73 -1.46
N GLU A 463 -30.78 -10.08 -0.21
CA GLU A 463 -31.93 -10.91 0.17
C GLU A 463 -33.13 -10.02 0.41
N THR A 464 -34.34 -10.55 0.23
CA THR A 464 -35.56 -9.85 0.65
C THR A 464 -35.58 -9.77 2.18
N LEU A 465 -36.33 -8.83 2.72
CA LEU A 465 -36.48 -8.70 4.16
C LEU A 465 -37.13 -9.94 4.78
N ASP A 466 -38.08 -10.55 4.08
CA ASP A 466 -38.72 -11.81 4.48
C ASP A 466 -37.74 -12.96 4.59
N ASP A 467 -36.91 -13.15 3.57
CA ASP A 467 -35.92 -14.23 3.55
C ASP A 467 -34.94 -14.06 4.70
N ALA A 468 -34.45 -12.84 4.90
CA ALA A 468 -33.48 -12.53 5.94
C ALA A 468 -34.07 -12.75 7.35
N LEU A 469 -35.31 -12.42 7.58
CA LEU A 469 -36.00 -12.55 8.88
C LEU A 469 -36.58 -13.93 9.15
N SER A 470 -36.50 -14.85 8.20
CA SER A 470 -36.99 -16.24 8.37
C SER A 470 -36.37 -16.97 9.57
N SER A 471 -35.13 -16.57 9.95
CA SER A 471 -34.39 -17.13 11.10
C SER A 471 -34.66 -16.41 12.43
N GLY A 472 -35.48 -15.36 12.44
CA GLY A 472 -35.83 -14.59 13.63
C GLY A 472 -35.39 -13.13 13.60
N PRO A 473 -35.38 -12.42 14.74
CA PRO A 473 -35.03 -11.02 14.83
C PRO A 473 -33.55 -10.77 14.46
N HIS A 474 -33.28 -9.68 13.76
CA HIS A 474 -31.92 -9.28 13.38
C HIS A 474 -31.64 -7.81 13.72
N LEU A 475 -30.36 -7.50 13.90
CA LEU A 475 -29.89 -6.11 13.92
C LEU A 475 -29.89 -5.59 12.49
N ILE A 476 -30.32 -4.37 12.29
CA ILE A 476 -30.32 -3.69 10.99
C ILE A 476 -29.68 -2.30 11.10
N LEU A 477 -28.83 -1.98 10.15
CA LEU A 477 -28.31 -0.63 9.91
C LEU A 477 -28.97 -0.11 8.63
N LEU A 478 -29.64 1.02 8.70
CA LEU A 478 -30.41 1.53 7.57
C LEU A 478 -30.35 3.06 7.46
N ASP A 479 -30.61 3.56 6.25
CA ASP A 479 -30.88 4.97 6.05
C ASP A 479 -32.18 5.37 6.73
N ARG A 480 -32.17 6.44 7.49
CA ARG A 480 -33.30 6.85 8.34
C ARG A 480 -34.60 7.10 7.56
N TYR A 481 -34.50 7.56 6.32
CA TYR A 481 -35.68 7.78 5.50
C TYR A 481 -36.35 6.49 5.05
N LEU A 482 -35.66 5.33 5.10
CA LEU A 482 -36.24 4.02 4.75
C LEU A 482 -37.14 3.46 5.86
N ILE A 483 -37.11 4.01 7.08
CA ILE A 483 -37.97 3.54 8.18
C ILE A 483 -39.44 3.58 7.80
N GLY A 484 -39.86 4.63 7.09
CA GLY A 484 -41.23 4.76 6.59
C GLY A 484 -41.63 3.75 5.49
N GLN A 485 -40.68 3.03 4.94
CA GLN A 485 -40.83 2.03 3.90
C GLN A 485 -40.84 0.60 4.46
N ILE A 486 -40.62 0.42 5.77
CA ILE A 486 -40.68 -0.89 6.43
C ILE A 486 -42.11 -1.41 6.29
N PRO A 487 -42.30 -2.59 5.67
CA PRO A 487 -43.64 -3.16 5.50
C PRO A 487 -44.34 -3.42 6.84
N PRO A 488 -45.69 -3.32 6.90
CA PRO A 488 -46.45 -3.38 8.15
C PRO A 488 -46.38 -4.73 8.87
N GLU A 489 -46.00 -5.81 8.19
CA GLU A 489 -45.77 -7.14 8.76
C GLU A 489 -44.53 -7.22 9.64
N PHE A 490 -43.63 -6.23 9.56
CA PHE A 490 -42.42 -6.18 10.41
C PHE A 490 -42.56 -5.17 11.54
N SER A 491 -41.94 -5.48 12.65
CA SER A 491 -41.75 -4.58 13.79
C SER A 491 -40.29 -4.05 13.77
N TYR A 492 -40.13 -2.76 13.99
CA TYR A 492 -38.83 -2.12 14.11
C TYR A 492 -38.69 -1.46 15.46
N HIS A 493 -37.60 -1.75 16.15
CA HIS A 493 -37.24 -1.13 17.41
C HIS A 493 -35.89 -0.43 17.32
N GLN A 494 -35.91 0.88 17.39
CA GLN A 494 -34.70 1.71 17.34
C GLN A 494 -33.79 1.46 18.54
N LEU A 495 -32.50 1.23 18.32
CA LEU A 495 -31.47 1.17 19.34
C LEU A 495 -30.68 2.48 19.43
N LEU A 496 -30.24 2.99 18.29
CA LEU A 496 -29.47 4.21 18.19
C LEU A 496 -29.70 4.92 16.87
N ALA A 497 -29.93 6.23 16.91
CA ALA A 497 -30.14 7.05 15.72
C ALA A 497 -29.08 8.12 15.59
N GLY A 498 -28.60 8.29 14.37
CA GLY A 498 -27.80 9.41 13.92
C GLY A 498 -28.66 10.45 13.17
N ARG A 499 -28.00 11.24 12.32
CA ARG A 499 -28.69 12.22 11.47
C ARG A 499 -29.32 11.59 10.25
N SER A 500 -28.55 10.75 9.54
CA SER A 500 -28.94 10.09 8.29
C SER A 500 -29.09 8.57 8.43
N MET A 501 -28.37 7.96 9.37
CA MET A 501 -28.35 6.53 9.59
C MET A 501 -28.93 6.15 10.94
N GLU A 502 -29.41 4.91 11.03
CA GLU A 502 -30.01 4.38 12.25
C GLU A 502 -29.68 2.89 12.41
N VAL A 503 -29.53 2.43 13.65
CA VAL A 503 -29.38 1.02 14.01
C VAL A 503 -30.56 0.61 14.89
N GLY A 504 -31.19 -0.49 14.58
CA GLY A 504 -32.29 -1.05 15.33
C GLY A 504 -32.36 -2.56 15.26
N VAL A 505 -33.41 -3.10 15.87
CA VAL A 505 -33.80 -4.51 15.76
C VAL A 505 -35.05 -4.59 14.89
N ILE A 506 -35.03 -5.48 13.91
CA ILE A 506 -36.17 -5.75 13.05
C ILE A 506 -36.60 -7.20 13.21
N ALA A 507 -37.93 -7.47 13.20
CA ALA A 507 -38.49 -8.79 13.34
C ALA A 507 -39.87 -8.87 12.69
N HIS A 508 -40.36 -10.08 12.37
CA HIS A 508 -41.77 -10.29 12.10
C HIS A 508 -42.60 -9.87 13.31
N ARG A 509 -43.79 -9.35 13.06
CA ARG A 509 -44.78 -9.04 14.11
C ARG A 509 -45.44 -10.29 14.69
#